data_1e51aecca0794a3c1478097f28a744d2
#
_entry.id   1e51aecca0794a3c1478097f28a744d2
#
_cell.length_a   1.000
_cell.length_b   1.000
_cell.length_c   1.000
_cell.angle_alpha   90.00
_cell.angle_beta   90.00
_cell.angle_gamma   90.00
#
_symmetry.space_group_name_H-M   'P 1'
#
loop_
_entity.id
_entity.type
_entity.pdbx_description
1 polymer ?
#
loop_
_entity_poly.entity_id
_entity_poly.type
_entity_poly.pdbx_seq_one_letter_code
_entity_poly.pdbx_strand_id
1 'polypeptide(L)'
;MIITSDKSYKNLELDRGYKETDVIGGYDPYSASKACAELMIQSYFKSFLLNKKNLRISVYRSRNVLGGGDWSENRLIPDCIKSIQNKKKLTVRFPNSTRPWQHVLEALYGYMCLAIKQKKKKKINGNAFNFGPNNKSSITVLDLL
;
A
#
# COMPACT_ATOMS: atom_id res chain seq x y z
N MET A 1 -0.77 -13.45 6.73
CA MET A 1 -0.81 -12.02 6.34
C MET A 1 0.36 -11.75 5.42
N ILE A 2 0.08 -11.20 4.24
CA ILE A 2 1.13 -10.84 3.27
C ILE A 2 0.90 -9.38 2.91
N ILE A 3 1.91 -8.54 3.15
CA ILE A 3 1.82 -7.10 2.93
C ILE A 3 2.43 -6.77 1.57
N THR A 4 1.65 -6.11 0.74
CA THR A 4 2.06 -5.60 -0.56
C THR A 4 1.84 -4.07 -0.61
N SER A 5 1.52 -3.52 -1.75
CA SER A 5 1.36 -2.09 -1.95
C SER A 5 0.23 -1.81 -2.94
N ASP A 6 -0.40 -0.64 -2.83
CA ASP A 6 -1.29 -0.10 -3.85
C ASP A 6 -0.60 0.08 -5.21
N LYS A 7 0.73 0.11 -5.22
CA LYS A 7 1.53 0.15 -6.45
C LYS A 7 1.44 -1.13 -7.29
N SER A 8 0.82 -2.19 -6.76
CA SER A 8 0.49 -3.39 -7.53
C SER A 8 -0.59 -3.16 -8.59
N TYR A 9 -1.38 -2.10 -8.48
CA TYR A 9 -2.37 -1.76 -9.51
C TYR A 9 -1.73 -1.19 -10.78
N LYS A 10 -2.30 -1.53 -11.93
CA LYS A 10 -2.01 -0.82 -13.17
C LYS A 10 -2.51 0.62 -13.03
N ASN A 11 -1.62 1.59 -13.22
CA ASN A 11 -2.00 3.00 -13.15
C ASN A 11 -2.83 3.37 -14.38
N LEU A 12 -4.13 3.60 -14.17
CA LEU A 12 -5.10 3.99 -15.20
C LEU A 12 -5.60 5.42 -14.98
N GLU A 13 -5.00 6.17 -14.04
CA GLU A 13 -5.37 7.56 -13.72
C GLU A 13 -6.88 7.77 -13.52
N LEU A 14 -7.49 6.85 -12.77
CA LEU A 14 -8.93 6.88 -12.52
C LEU A 14 -9.29 8.03 -11.55
N ASP A 15 -10.45 8.66 -11.78
CA ASP A 15 -11.02 9.69 -10.90
C ASP A 15 -11.50 9.14 -9.54
N ARG A 16 -11.33 7.86 -9.30
CA ARG A 16 -11.67 7.17 -8.05
C ARG A 16 -10.49 6.39 -7.48
N GLY A 17 -10.59 6.04 -6.22
CA GLY A 17 -9.66 5.07 -5.61
C GLY A 17 -9.76 3.68 -6.26
N TYR A 18 -8.62 2.96 -6.32
CA TYR A 18 -8.59 1.59 -6.80
C TYR A 18 -9.32 0.65 -5.83
N LYS A 19 -10.08 -0.26 -6.41
CA LYS A 19 -10.77 -1.35 -5.71
C LYS A 19 -9.94 -2.63 -5.80
N GLU A 20 -10.19 -3.57 -4.90
CA GLU A 20 -9.46 -4.84 -4.86
C GLU A 20 -9.64 -5.70 -6.12
N THR A 21 -10.68 -5.43 -6.90
CA THR A 21 -11.00 -6.09 -8.18
C THR A 21 -10.38 -5.43 -9.40
N ASP A 22 -9.75 -4.27 -9.23
CA ASP A 22 -9.13 -3.57 -10.35
C ASP A 22 -7.86 -4.29 -10.83
N VAL A 23 -7.49 -4.04 -12.08
CA VAL A 23 -6.38 -4.71 -12.76
C VAL A 23 -5.07 -4.41 -12.06
N ILE A 24 -4.31 -5.46 -11.76
CA ILE A 24 -2.94 -5.36 -11.25
C ILE A 24 -1.94 -5.34 -12.40
N GLY A 25 -0.84 -4.62 -12.20
CA GLY A 25 0.23 -4.45 -13.19
C GLY A 25 1.03 -3.20 -12.88
N GLY A 26 2.09 -2.96 -13.61
CA GLY A 26 2.90 -1.75 -13.40
C GLY A 26 3.83 -1.49 -14.57
N TYR A 27 4.11 -0.21 -14.83
CA TYR A 27 5.01 0.21 -15.89
C TYR A 27 6.45 0.35 -15.42
N ASP A 28 6.66 0.51 -14.11
CA ASP A 28 8.00 0.57 -13.53
C ASP A 28 8.36 -0.76 -12.82
N PRO A 29 9.66 -1.05 -12.65
CA PRO A 29 10.10 -2.32 -12.05
C PRO A 29 9.57 -2.58 -10.64
N TYR A 30 9.40 -1.54 -9.83
CA TYR A 30 8.85 -1.68 -8.49
C TYR A 30 7.39 -2.10 -8.53
N SER A 31 6.56 -1.36 -9.27
CA SER A 31 5.14 -1.66 -9.43
C SER A 31 4.92 -3.04 -10.06
N ALA A 32 5.68 -3.37 -11.10
CA ALA A 32 5.66 -4.68 -11.73
C ALA A 32 6.01 -5.79 -10.74
N SER A 33 7.06 -5.61 -9.92
CA SER A 33 7.44 -6.61 -8.91
C SER A 33 6.35 -6.87 -7.88
N LYS A 34 5.64 -5.82 -7.44
CA LYS A 34 4.51 -5.94 -6.50
C LYS A 34 3.31 -6.65 -7.13
N ALA A 35 3.01 -6.35 -8.39
CA ALA A 35 1.96 -7.04 -9.16
C ALA A 35 2.30 -8.52 -9.35
N CYS A 36 3.53 -8.86 -9.76
CA CYS A 36 4.00 -10.23 -9.89
C CYS A 36 3.91 -11.00 -8.57
N ALA A 37 4.31 -10.40 -7.45
CA ALA A 37 4.19 -11.01 -6.14
C ALA A 37 2.73 -11.38 -5.82
N GLU A 38 1.78 -10.50 -6.11
CA GLU A 38 0.36 -10.79 -5.87
C GLU A 38 -0.21 -11.88 -6.78
N LEU A 39 0.18 -11.90 -8.05
CA LEU A 39 -0.19 -12.98 -8.97
C LEU A 39 0.34 -14.33 -8.47
N MET A 40 1.59 -14.36 -8.02
CA MET A 40 2.19 -15.57 -7.44
C MET A 40 1.46 -16.02 -6.17
N ILE A 41 1.13 -15.08 -5.27
CA ILE A 41 0.37 -15.37 -4.05
C ILE A 41 -0.98 -15.98 -4.38
N GLN A 42 -1.72 -15.39 -5.33
CA GLN A 42 -3.03 -15.87 -5.75
C GLN A 42 -2.95 -17.27 -6.39
N SER A 43 -1.98 -17.47 -7.29
CA SER A 43 -1.76 -18.77 -7.94
C SER A 43 -1.43 -19.84 -6.90
N TYR A 44 -0.48 -19.55 -6.01
CA TYR A 44 -0.06 -20.49 -4.97
C TYR A 44 -1.20 -20.81 -4.00
N PHE A 45 -1.98 -19.79 -3.61
CA PHE A 45 -3.14 -19.99 -2.75
C PHE A 45 -4.17 -20.93 -3.40
N LYS A 46 -4.55 -20.66 -4.64
CA LYS A 46 -5.54 -21.46 -5.36
C LYS A 46 -5.09 -22.90 -5.60
N SER A 47 -3.81 -23.08 -5.95
CA SER A 47 -3.27 -24.41 -6.32
C SER A 47 -2.98 -25.29 -5.11
N PHE A 48 -2.50 -24.72 -4.00
CA PHE A 48 -1.92 -25.51 -2.91
C PHE A 48 -2.54 -25.25 -1.54
N LEU A 49 -3.11 -24.07 -1.30
CA LEU A 49 -3.47 -23.64 0.05
C LEU A 49 -4.98 -23.50 0.29
N LEU A 50 -5.78 -23.47 -0.76
CA LEU A 50 -7.24 -23.25 -0.69
C LEU A 50 -7.92 -24.22 0.30
N ASN A 51 -7.54 -25.49 0.27
CA ASN A 51 -8.14 -26.56 1.07
C ASN A 51 -7.44 -26.81 2.42
N LYS A 52 -6.41 -26.02 2.77
CA LYS A 52 -5.71 -26.16 4.05
C LYS A 52 -6.56 -25.61 5.19
N LYS A 53 -7.04 -26.49 6.08
CA LYS A 53 -7.98 -26.15 7.18
C LYS A 53 -7.39 -25.14 8.17
N ASN A 54 -6.10 -25.26 8.48
CA ASN A 54 -5.43 -24.48 9.52
C ASN A 54 -4.65 -23.29 9.01
N LEU A 55 -4.74 -22.98 7.70
CA LEU A 55 -4.04 -21.85 7.08
C LEU A 55 -5.04 -20.83 6.58
N ARG A 56 -4.75 -19.56 6.89
CA ARG A 56 -5.49 -18.39 6.38
C ARG A 56 -4.50 -17.39 5.83
N ILE A 57 -4.70 -16.99 4.59
CA ILE A 57 -3.85 -16.03 3.88
C ILE A 57 -4.73 -14.91 3.33
N SER A 58 -4.30 -13.67 3.47
CA SER A 58 -4.84 -12.51 2.78
C SER A 58 -3.73 -11.55 2.46
N VAL A 59 -3.93 -10.79 1.38
CA VAL A 59 -3.03 -9.74 0.91
C VAL A 59 -3.52 -8.40 1.44
N TYR A 60 -2.60 -7.58 1.92
CA TYR A 60 -2.84 -6.28 2.54
C TYR A 60 -2.10 -5.23 1.73
N ARG A 61 -2.83 -4.39 1.02
CA ARG A 61 -2.30 -3.30 0.19
C ARG A 61 -2.42 -1.99 0.95
N SER A 62 -1.30 -1.40 1.32
CA SER A 62 -1.27 -0.06 1.90
C SER A 62 -0.83 0.96 0.89
N ARG A 63 -1.31 2.19 1.10
CA ARG A 63 -0.90 3.38 0.37
C ARG A 63 0.24 4.09 1.09
N ASN A 64 0.50 5.35 0.75
CA ASN A 64 1.62 6.13 1.29
C ASN A 64 1.56 6.23 2.82
N VAL A 65 2.27 5.32 3.47
CA VAL A 65 2.30 5.23 4.93
C VAL A 65 3.42 6.11 5.46
N LEU A 66 3.10 6.94 6.45
CA LEU A 66 4.03 7.81 7.15
C LEU A 66 4.22 7.35 8.59
N GLY A 67 5.42 7.45 9.11
CA GLY A 67 5.70 7.16 10.52
C GLY A 67 7.15 7.46 10.86
N GLY A 68 7.43 7.49 12.16
CA GLY A 68 8.79 7.67 12.64
C GLY A 68 9.72 6.50 12.27
N GLY A 69 11.03 6.79 12.22
CA GLY A 69 12.06 5.77 11.99
C GLY A 69 12.36 5.43 10.53
N ASP A 70 11.61 5.97 9.56
CA ASP A 70 11.95 5.84 8.13
C ASP A 70 12.95 6.94 7.74
N TRP A 71 14.15 6.54 7.37
CA TRP A 71 15.23 7.42 6.91
C TRP A 71 15.70 7.03 5.50
N SER A 72 14.90 6.24 4.78
CA SER A 72 15.23 5.78 3.42
C SER A 72 15.42 6.95 2.46
N GLU A 73 16.37 6.80 1.56
CA GLU A 73 16.64 7.79 0.53
C GLU A 73 15.53 7.84 -0.53
N ASN A 74 15.39 8.99 -1.16
CA ASN A 74 14.39 9.24 -2.21
C ASN A 74 12.93 9.10 -1.74
N ARG A 75 12.70 9.30 -0.45
CA ARG A 75 11.35 9.39 0.13
C ARG A 75 11.06 10.81 0.57
N LEU A 76 9.89 11.32 0.19
CA LEU A 76 9.52 12.72 0.36
C LEU A 76 9.71 13.22 1.80
N ILE A 77 9.10 12.55 2.79
CA ILE A 77 9.14 13.02 4.18
C ILE A 77 10.53 12.90 4.81
N PRO A 78 11.25 11.78 4.70
CA PRO A 78 12.65 11.71 5.15
C PRO A 78 13.55 12.76 4.49
N ASP A 79 13.40 12.97 3.19
CA ASP A 79 14.22 13.96 2.46
C ASP A 79 13.88 15.40 2.87
N CYS A 80 12.59 15.69 3.14
CA CYS A 80 12.16 16.98 3.68
C CYS A 80 12.79 17.23 5.05
N ILE A 81 12.68 16.30 5.98
CA ILE A 81 13.25 16.42 7.33
C ILE A 81 14.78 16.63 7.27
N LYS A 82 15.47 15.82 6.45
CA LYS A 82 16.92 15.94 6.25
C LYS A 82 17.29 17.31 5.67
N SER A 83 16.49 17.83 4.73
CA SER A 83 16.73 19.14 4.12
C SER A 83 16.58 20.27 5.13
N ILE A 84 15.55 20.22 5.99
CA ILE A 84 15.35 21.19 7.07
C ILE A 84 16.52 21.13 8.06
N GLN A 85 16.87 19.94 8.54
CA GLN A 85 17.98 19.75 9.49
C GLN A 85 19.31 20.29 8.96
N ASN A 86 19.58 20.06 7.67
CA ASN A 86 20.82 20.46 7.03
C ASN A 86 20.77 21.87 6.40
N LYS A 87 19.68 22.62 6.58
CA LYS A 87 19.43 23.93 5.96
C LYS A 87 19.65 23.94 4.44
N LYS A 88 19.26 22.84 3.77
CA LYS A 88 19.36 22.67 2.33
C LYS A 88 18.00 22.86 1.67
N LYS A 89 17.99 23.30 0.42
CA LYS A 89 16.76 23.36 -0.39
C LYS A 89 16.28 21.95 -0.72
N LEU A 90 14.99 21.70 -0.50
CA LEU A 90 14.33 20.48 -0.95
C LEU A 90 13.90 20.66 -2.42
N THR A 91 14.30 19.74 -3.28
CA THR A 91 13.81 19.70 -4.67
C THR A 91 12.64 18.72 -4.76
N VAL A 92 11.47 19.25 -5.07
CA VAL A 92 10.24 18.45 -5.25
C VAL A 92 10.00 18.23 -6.74
N ARG A 93 9.99 16.98 -7.18
CA ARG A 93 9.84 16.64 -8.61
C ARG A 93 8.41 16.83 -9.14
N PHE A 94 7.40 16.51 -8.34
CA PHE A 94 5.99 16.54 -8.73
C PHE A 94 5.13 17.18 -7.63
N PRO A 95 5.17 18.50 -7.45
CA PRO A 95 4.51 19.19 -6.33
C PRO A 95 2.97 19.04 -6.35
N ASN A 96 2.38 19.03 -7.53
CA ASN A 96 0.92 18.94 -7.71
C ASN A 96 0.37 17.52 -7.69
N SER A 97 1.21 16.50 -7.58
CA SER A 97 0.74 15.12 -7.46
C SER A 97 -0.01 14.92 -6.16
N THR A 98 -1.24 14.44 -6.24
CA THR A 98 -2.04 14.08 -5.07
C THR A 98 -1.66 12.70 -4.55
N ARG A 99 -1.65 12.56 -3.23
CA ARG A 99 -1.37 11.29 -2.57
C ARG A 99 -2.25 11.10 -1.34
N PRO A 100 -2.81 9.90 -1.15
CA PRO A 100 -3.54 9.55 0.06
C PRO A 100 -2.55 9.13 1.14
N TRP A 101 -2.19 10.06 2.00
CA TRP A 101 -1.29 9.82 3.12
C TRP A 101 -2.03 9.21 4.31
N GLN A 102 -1.40 8.28 5.02
CA GLN A 102 -1.93 7.72 6.24
C GLN A 102 -0.82 7.48 7.27
N HIS A 103 -1.18 7.57 8.53
CA HIS A 103 -0.23 7.27 9.59
C HIS A 103 0.02 5.76 9.70
N VAL A 104 1.25 5.36 10.03
CA VAL A 104 1.64 3.95 10.11
C VAL A 104 0.77 3.16 11.10
N LEU A 105 0.37 3.77 12.21
CA LEU A 105 -0.48 3.12 13.20
C LEU A 105 -1.87 2.79 12.67
N GLU A 106 -2.43 3.59 11.74
CA GLU A 106 -3.71 3.30 11.10
C GLU A 106 -3.62 2.05 10.22
N ALA A 107 -2.55 1.96 9.41
CA ALA A 107 -2.30 0.78 8.59
C ALA A 107 -2.11 -0.47 9.46
N LEU A 108 -1.29 -0.38 10.50
CA LEU A 108 -1.03 -1.49 11.42
C LEU A 108 -2.29 -1.92 12.19
N TYR A 109 -3.09 -0.96 12.65
CA TYR A 109 -4.37 -1.25 13.29
C TYR A 109 -5.31 -2.00 12.34
N GLY A 110 -5.44 -1.52 11.10
CA GLY A 110 -6.22 -2.19 10.07
C GLY A 110 -5.75 -3.62 9.81
N TYR A 111 -4.44 -3.85 9.75
CA TYR A 111 -3.85 -5.17 9.56
C TYR A 111 -4.19 -6.12 10.72
N MET A 112 -4.07 -5.66 11.95
CA MET A 112 -4.40 -6.45 13.13
C MET A 112 -5.90 -6.79 13.16
N CYS A 113 -6.76 -5.82 12.88
CA CYS A 113 -8.22 -6.03 12.82
C CYS A 113 -8.59 -7.09 11.77
N LEU A 114 -7.99 -7.01 10.58
CA LEU A 114 -8.27 -7.99 9.53
C LEU A 114 -7.73 -9.37 9.90
N ALA A 115 -6.53 -9.46 10.48
CA ALA A 115 -5.96 -10.72 10.94
C ALA A 115 -6.85 -11.43 11.98
N ILE A 116 -7.43 -10.67 12.93
CA ILE A 116 -8.38 -11.20 13.92
C ILE A 116 -9.67 -11.68 13.23
N LYS A 117 -10.21 -10.85 12.31
CA LYS A 117 -11.41 -11.22 11.55
C LYS A 117 -11.20 -12.46 10.68
N GLN A 118 -10.00 -12.63 10.13
CA GLN A 118 -9.64 -13.76 9.29
C GLN A 118 -9.71 -15.10 10.05
N LYS A 119 -9.38 -15.13 11.34
CA LYS A 119 -9.57 -16.32 12.19
C LYS A 119 -11.03 -16.75 12.23
N LYS A 120 -11.96 -15.81 12.30
CA LYS A 120 -13.39 -16.05 12.50
C LYS A 120 -14.15 -16.28 11.19
N LYS A 121 -13.73 -15.65 10.09
CA LYS A 121 -14.47 -15.62 8.81
C LYS A 121 -13.69 -16.29 7.69
N LYS A 122 -14.05 -17.52 7.34
CA LYS A 122 -13.44 -18.26 6.21
C LYS A 122 -13.52 -17.50 4.88
N LYS A 123 -14.58 -16.71 4.67
CA LYS A 123 -14.85 -15.96 3.45
C LYS A 123 -13.78 -14.89 3.13
N ILE A 124 -12.97 -14.50 4.10
CA ILE A 124 -11.88 -13.51 3.92
C ILE A 124 -10.62 -14.18 3.35
N ASN A 125 -10.50 -15.49 3.46
CA ASN A 125 -9.31 -16.25 3.06
C ASN A 125 -9.06 -16.15 1.55
N GLY A 126 -7.84 -15.88 1.16
CA GLY A 126 -7.41 -15.76 -0.23
C GLY A 126 -7.67 -14.40 -0.89
N ASN A 127 -8.29 -13.46 -0.19
CA ASN A 127 -8.62 -12.15 -0.75
C ASN A 127 -7.55 -11.09 -0.47
N ALA A 128 -7.51 -10.07 -1.33
CA ALA A 128 -6.76 -8.84 -1.09
C ALA A 128 -7.67 -7.78 -0.44
N PHE A 129 -7.06 -6.86 0.30
CA PHE A 129 -7.75 -5.76 0.97
C PHE A 129 -6.91 -4.49 0.89
N ASN A 130 -7.54 -3.38 0.52
CA ASN A 130 -6.94 -2.07 0.50
C ASN A 130 -7.03 -1.39 1.87
N PHE A 131 -5.94 -0.76 2.28
CA PHE A 131 -5.87 0.07 3.48
C PHE A 131 -5.40 1.47 3.08
N GLY A 132 -6.22 2.45 3.36
CA GLY A 132 -5.94 3.85 3.06
C GLY A 132 -7.04 4.76 3.58
N PRO A 133 -6.77 6.07 3.66
CA PRO A 133 -7.76 7.04 4.07
C PRO A 133 -8.87 7.16 3.02
N ASN A 134 -9.95 7.82 3.38
CA ASN A 134 -11.02 8.17 2.45
C ASN A 134 -10.49 9.05 1.32
N ASN A 135 -11.10 8.97 0.13
CA ASN A 135 -10.68 9.75 -1.04
C ASN A 135 -10.65 11.28 -0.78
N LYS A 136 -11.43 11.78 0.17
CA LYS A 136 -11.42 13.20 0.59
C LYS A 136 -10.14 13.64 1.30
N SER A 137 -9.28 12.72 1.70
CA SER A 137 -8.02 12.98 2.43
C SER A 137 -6.80 12.98 1.51
N SER A 138 -6.97 12.99 0.19
CA SER A 138 -5.86 13.16 -0.74
C SER A 138 -5.46 14.62 -0.78
N ILE A 139 -4.20 14.90 -0.47
CA ILE A 139 -3.60 16.24 -0.56
C ILE A 139 -2.45 16.21 -1.55
N THR A 140 -2.09 17.37 -2.08
CA THR A 140 -0.93 17.47 -2.97
C THR A 140 0.36 17.27 -2.19
N VAL A 141 1.43 16.95 -2.90
CA VAL A 141 2.77 16.90 -2.29
C VAL A 141 3.15 18.28 -1.72
N LEU A 142 2.76 19.36 -2.40
CA LEU A 142 3.04 20.72 -1.96
C LEU A 142 2.29 21.08 -0.67
N ASP A 143 1.01 20.68 -0.56
CA ASP A 143 0.19 20.97 0.63
C ASP A 143 0.65 20.19 1.86
N LEU A 144 1.37 19.09 1.65
CA LEU A 144 1.91 18.27 2.74
C LEU A 144 3.19 18.89 3.35
N LEU A 145 3.98 19.63 2.56
CA LEU A 145 5.29 20.18 2.95
C LEU A 145 5.19 21.55 3.61
#